data_94a7f05d5609aca95b29fccfb8010c9e
#
_entry.id   94a7f05d5609aca95b29fccfb8010c9e
#
_cell.length_a   1.000
_cell.length_b   1.000
_cell.length_c   1.000
_cell.angle_alpha   90.00
_cell.angle_beta   90.00
_cell.angle_gamma   90.00
#
_symmetry.space_group_name_H-M   'P 1'
#
loop_
_entity.id
_entity.type
_entity.pdbx_description
1 polymer ?
#
loop_
_entity_poly.entity_id
_entity_poly.type
_entity_poly.pdbx_seq_one_letter_code
_entity_poly.pdbx_strand_id
1 'polypeptide(L)'
;DAQESRGLGDVYKRQIVNRLRRLRMIIIMERNATKVQVQRVIDLLKDNEFEVRCNIGNVHTVIDAIGDKTSVTPGRLAALEGVKEVKVIREPFRLASRDRKAEDTVIEFSNGVKIGGNNKPVAMVGPCSVENDYEGLLKVAMAAKEMGCEFLRGGAFKPRTSPYDFQGYGEKALQYLKRASDETGLLTVSEIMDASDLPMMLDYIDVLQIGARNVQNFKLLQAVGRCSKPVILKRGLASTIREFLLAAEHIMYQGNSKVILCERGIRSFDSAFTRNVMDIASIPVIKKYSHLPIIVDPSHGTGQRYLIEPMAKAGLVVGADGVMIEVHNDPENALSDGKQSLSIPMFKDIMARINTFNNRLHYEKTCLSANVK
;
A
#
# COMPACT_ATOMS: atom_id res chain seq x y z
N ASP A 1 0.90 -2.39 -42.48
CA ASP A 1 0.68 -2.98 -41.13
C ASP A 1 1.91 -2.92 -40.20
N ALA A 2 3.14 -3.26 -40.65
CA ALA A 2 4.34 -3.18 -39.81
C ALA A 2 4.90 -1.75 -39.65
N GLN A 3 4.62 -0.86 -40.57
CA GLN A 3 5.04 0.55 -40.56
C GLN A 3 4.12 1.41 -39.69
N GLU A 4 2.82 1.13 -39.67
CA GLU A 4 1.84 1.79 -38.79
C GLU A 4 2.02 1.41 -37.32
N SER A 5 2.37 0.16 -37.04
CA SER A 5 2.66 -0.33 -35.68
C SER A 5 3.91 0.32 -35.06
N ARG A 6 4.93 0.66 -35.87
CA ARG A 6 6.12 1.39 -35.43
C ARG A 6 5.81 2.87 -35.11
N GLY A 7 4.94 3.50 -35.90
CA GLY A 7 4.54 4.90 -35.67
C GLY A 7 3.74 5.09 -34.38
N LEU A 8 2.80 4.20 -34.07
CA LEU A 8 2.03 4.21 -32.82
C LEU A 8 2.91 3.99 -31.59
N GLY A 9 3.88 3.07 -31.67
CA GLY A 9 4.83 2.81 -30.60
C GLY A 9 5.73 4.03 -30.29
N ASP A 10 6.15 4.77 -31.33
CA ASP A 10 6.99 5.98 -31.16
C ASP A 10 6.18 7.18 -30.66
N VAL A 11 4.94 7.34 -31.08
CA VAL A 11 4.03 8.37 -30.54
C VAL A 11 3.74 8.11 -29.07
N TYR A 12 3.47 6.85 -28.70
CA TYR A 12 3.23 6.46 -27.30
C TYR A 12 4.49 6.64 -26.43
N LYS A 13 5.67 6.26 -26.94
CA LYS A 13 6.95 6.48 -26.25
C LYS A 13 7.24 7.98 -26.10
N ARG A 14 7.01 8.81 -27.11
CA ARG A 14 7.18 10.27 -27.03
C ARG A 14 6.20 10.90 -26.04
N GLN A 15 4.95 10.46 -26.02
CA GLN A 15 3.97 10.94 -25.03
C GLN A 15 4.34 10.56 -23.59
N ILE A 16 4.85 9.34 -23.37
CA ILE A 16 5.32 8.89 -22.05
C ILE A 16 6.59 9.65 -21.65
N VAL A 17 7.55 9.83 -22.56
CA VAL A 17 8.80 10.57 -22.30
C VAL A 17 8.51 12.04 -22.03
N ASN A 18 7.59 12.67 -22.77
CA ASN A 18 7.17 14.06 -22.52
C ASN A 18 6.40 14.20 -21.19
N ARG A 19 5.61 13.20 -20.79
CA ARG A 19 4.93 13.18 -19.48
C ARG A 19 5.90 13.03 -18.32
N LEU A 20 7.00 12.29 -18.50
CA LEU A 20 8.07 12.10 -17.50
C LEU A 20 9.01 13.30 -17.36
N ARG A 21 9.03 14.23 -18.33
CA ARG A 21 9.84 15.44 -18.31
C ARG A 21 9.11 16.64 -17.69
N ARG A 22 7.79 16.63 -17.57
CA ARG A 22 7.04 17.76 -17.02
C ARG A 22 7.29 17.90 -15.53
N LEU A 23 7.92 19.00 -15.17
CA LEU A 23 8.13 19.44 -13.80
C LEU A 23 6.90 20.26 -13.37
N ARG A 24 6.35 19.96 -12.21
CA ARG A 24 5.37 20.82 -11.57
C ARG A 24 6.02 21.55 -10.41
N MET A 25 5.90 22.86 -10.39
CA MET A 25 6.44 23.72 -9.33
C MET A 25 5.31 24.54 -8.72
N ILE A 26 5.38 24.74 -7.41
CA ILE A 26 4.59 25.72 -6.70
C ILE A 26 5.53 26.82 -6.25
N ILE A 27 5.33 28.02 -6.75
CA ILE A 27 6.06 29.22 -6.38
C ILE A 27 5.19 29.97 -5.37
N ILE A 28 5.68 30.16 -4.15
CA ILE A 28 5.04 30.93 -3.10
C ILE A 28 5.68 32.30 -3.07
N MET A 29 4.88 33.34 -3.32
CA MET A 29 5.35 34.70 -3.27
C MET A 29 5.39 35.24 -1.84
N GLU A 30 6.26 36.19 -1.56
CA GLU A 30 6.26 36.93 -0.29
C GLU A 30 4.92 37.63 -0.05
N ARG A 31 4.56 37.83 1.21
CA ARG A 31 3.29 38.46 1.60
C ARG A 31 3.11 39.86 1.03
N ASN A 32 4.21 40.58 0.86
CA ASN A 32 4.29 41.97 0.36
C ASN A 32 4.75 42.01 -1.09
N ALA A 33 4.79 40.88 -1.81
CA ALA A 33 5.17 40.87 -3.21
C ALA A 33 4.24 41.75 -4.05
N THR A 34 4.83 42.65 -4.84
CA THR A 34 4.09 43.55 -5.69
C THR A 34 3.51 42.82 -6.91
N LYS A 35 2.46 43.40 -7.51
CA LYS A 35 1.88 42.85 -8.76
C LYS A 35 2.92 42.73 -9.87
N VAL A 36 3.91 43.65 -9.93
CA VAL A 36 5.00 43.62 -10.91
C VAL A 36 5.91 42.40 -10.67
N GLN A 37 6.27 42.11 -9.45
CA GLN A 37 7.09 40.94 -9.10
C GLN A 37 6.37 39.63 -9.42
N VAL A 38 5.08 39.52 -9.09
CA VAL A 38 4.25 38.35 -9.44
C VAL A 38 4.18 38.17 -10.96
N GLN A 39 3.93 39.25 -11.70
CA GLN A 39 3.84 39.20 -13.16
C GLN A 39 5.18 38.80 -13.81
N ARG A 40 6.31 39.28 -13.30
CA ARG A 40 7.65 38.90 -13.79
C ARG A 40 7.91 37.40 -13.67
N VAL A 41 7.45 36.75 -12.55
CA VAL A 41 7.56 35.30 -12.39
C VAL A 41 6.67 34.58 -13.41
N ILE A 42 5.43 35.07 -13.61
CA ILE A 42 4.50 34.48 -14.59
C ILE A 42 5.05 34.58 -16.01
N ASP A 43 5.57 35.73 -16.38
CA ASP A 43 6.12 35.94 -17.72
C ASP A 43 7.36 35.07 -17.99
N LEU A 44 8.29 34.98 -17.03
CA LEU A 44 9.45 34.08 -17.13
C LEU A 44 9.00 32.61 -17.34
N LEU A 45 7.97 32.17 -16.64
CA LEU A 45 7.45 30.81 -16.78
C LEU A 45 6.78 30.60 -18.15
N LYS A 46 5.94 31.54 -18.59
CA LYS A 46 5.25 31.46 -19.87
C LYS A 46 6.22 31.54 -21.08
N ASP A 47 7.24 32.39 -21.02
CA ASP A 47 8.28 32.49 -22.02
C ASP A 47 9.09 31.20 -22.18
N ASN A 48 9.05 30.33 -21.17
CA ASN A 48 9.68 29.00 -21.17
C ASN A 48 8.67 27.87 -21.29
N GLU A 49 7.50 28.12 -21.89
CA GLU A 49 6.46 27.14 -22.23
C GLU A 49 5.84 26.42 -21.01
N PHE A 50 5.85 27.06 -19.81
CA PHE A 50 5.12 26.55 -18.67
C PHE A 50 3.62 26.91 -18.75
N GLU A 51 2.77 25.94 -18.44
CA GLU A 51 1.36 26.19 -18.10
C GLU A 51 1.32 26.82 -16.70
N VAL A 52 0.78 28.03 -16.58
CA VAL A 52 0.81 28.79 -15.32
C VAL A 52 -0.61 29.04 -14.82
N ARG A 53 -0.84 28.77 -13.53
CA ARG A 53 -2.05 29.19 -12.80
C ARG A 53 -1.64 30.00 -11.59
N CYS A 54 -2.19 31.20 -11.46
CA CYS A 54 -1.92 32.08 -10.33
C CYS A 54 -3.16 32.16 -9.44
N ASN A 55 -3.00 31.85 -8.15
CA ASN A 55 -4.00 31.98 -7.11
C ASN A 55 -3.58 33.08 -6.12
N ILE A 56 -4.34 34.15 -6.08
CA ILE A 56 -4.12 35.25 -5.12
C ILE A 56 -4.92 34.91 -3.86
N GLY A 57 -4.22 34.44 -2.83
CA GLY A 57 -4.81 34.15 -1.51
C GLY A 57 -4.72 35.34 -0.58
N ASN A 58 -5.47 35.30 0.54
CA ASN A 58 -5.47 36.35 1.54
C ASN A 58 -4.13 36.55 2.28
N VAL A 59 -3.24 35.54 2.25
CA VAL A 59 -1.95 35.57 2.98
C VAL A 59 -0.76 35.55 2.01
N HIS A 60 -0.83 34.73 0.97
CA HIS A 60 0.22 34.60 -0.04
C HIS A 60 -0.37 34.43 -1.44
N THR A 61 0.30 34.97 -2.44
CA THR A 61 0.06 34.62 -3.84
C THR A 61 0.83 33.34 -4.17
N VAL A 62 0.15 32.38 -4.76
CA VAL A 62 0.71 31.07 -5.14
C VAL A 62 0.60 30.89 -6.65
N ILE A 63 1.74 30.62 -7.28
CA ILE A 63 1.83 30.34 -8.72
C ILE A 63 2.10 28.85 -8.91
N ASP A 64 1.19 28.12 -9.57
CA ASP A 64 1.34 26.75 -9.96
C ASP A 64 1.83 26.70 -11.43
N ALA A 65 2.97 26.06 -11.67
CA ALA A 65 3.61 26.01 -12.97
C ALA A 65 3.92 24.56 -13.38
N ILE A 66 3.53 24.19 -14.60
CA ILE A 66 3.76 22.85 -15.18
C ILE A 66 4.47 23.04 -16.53
N GLY A 67 5.71 22.56 -16.64
CA GLY A 67 6.51 22.71 -17.86
C GLY A 67 7.71 21.77 -17.94
N ASP A 68 8.58 21.97 -18.94
CA ASP A 68 9.78 21.14 -19.10
C ASP A 68 10.85 21.51 -18.05
N LYS A 69 11.46 20.47 -17.50
CA LYS A 69 12.48 20.53 -16.45
C LYS A 69 13.78 21.27 -16.86
N THR A 70 14.02 21.40 -18.15
CA THR A 70 15.30 21.91 -18.68
C THR A 70 15.32 23.42 -18.91
N SER A 71 14.17 24.06 -19.03
CA SER A 71 14.07 25.46 -19.42
C SER A 71 14.18 26.45 -18.25
N VAL A 72 13.61 26.10 -17.07
CA VAL A 72 13.70 26.95 -15.88
C VAL A 72 14.01 26.09 -14.65
N THR A 73 15.08 26.43 -13.92
CA THR A 73 15.47 25.74 -12.70
C THR A 73 14.77 26.34 -11.46
N PRO A 74 14.42 25.53 -10.44
CA PRO A 74 13.87 26.02 -9.18
C PRO A 74 14.75 27.08 -8.50
N GLY A 75 16.09 26.94 -8.59
CA GLY A 75 17.03 27.92 -8.05
C GLY A 75 16.95 29.28 -8.73
N ARG A 76 16.74 29.30 -10.06
CA ARG A 76 16.55 30.56 -10.81
C ARG A 76 15.27 31.29 -10.38
N LEU A 77 14.19 30.54 -10.13
CA LEU A 77 12.94 31.12 -9.64
C LEU A 77 13.06 31.62 -8.19
N ALA A 78 13.73 30.86 -7.32
CA ALA A 78 13.94 31.24 -5.94
C ALA A 78 14.81 32.49 -5.75
N ALA A 79 15.65 32.80 -6.76
CA ALA A 79 16.49 34.02 -6.76
C ALA A 79 15.73 35.28 -7.21
N LEU A 80 14.49 35.15 -7.71
CA LEU A 80 13.70 36.31 -8.13
C LEU A 80 13.16 37.08 -6.92
N GLU A 81 13.22 38.38 -7.02
CA GLU A 81 12.68 39.28 -5.99
C GLU A 81 11.16 39.07 -5.79
N GLY A 82 10.73 38.96 -4.54
CA GLY A 82 9.34 38.69 -4.16
C GLY A 82 8.96 37.22 -4.14
N VAL A 83 9.87 36.29 -4.46
CA VAL A 83 9.68 34.86 -4.28
C VAL A 83 10.14 34.43 -2.90
N LYS A 84 9.24 33.87 -2.12
CA LYS A 84 9.53 33.34 -0.78
C LYS A 84 10.11 31.93 -0.85
N GLU A 85 9.49 31.06 -1.66
CA GLU A 85 9.84 29.64 -1.73
C GLU A 85 9.41 29.05 -3.06
N VAL A 86 10.20 28.09 -3.60
CA VAL A 86 9.85 27.30 -4.77
C VAL A 86 9.81 25.82 -4.36
N LYS A 87 8.63 25.20 -4.40
CA LYS A 87 8.43 23.78 -4.15
C LYS A 87 8.27 23.02 -5.44
N VAL A 88 9.17 22.07 -5.69
CA VAL A 88 9.06 21.14 -6.80
C VAL A 88 8.14 20.00 -6.39
N ILE A 89 6.99 19.88 -7.05
CA ILE A 89 6.10 18.72 -6.86
C ILE A 89 6.63 17.59 -7.73
N ARG A 90 7.32 16.65 -7.10
CA ARG A 90 7.94 15.50 -7.79
C ARG A 90 6.92 14.41 -8.08
N GLU A 91 5.96 14.20 -7.18
CA GLU A 91 4.99 13.11 -7.26
C GLU A 91 3.54 13.63 -7.23
N PRO A 92 2.60 12.95 -7.95
CA PRO A 92 1.21 13.37 -8.00
C PRO A 92 0.41 13.08 -6.72
N PHE A 93 0.91 12.16 -5.86
CA PHE A 93 0.34 11.89 -4.54
C PHE A 93 0.96 12.84 -3.51
N ARG A 94 0.14 13.37 -2.60
CA ARG A 94 0.53 14.41 -1.63
C ARG A 94 0.46 13.93 -0.20
N LEU A 95 -0.70 13.39 0.22
CA LEU A 95 -0.93 12.91 1.58
C LEU A 95 -0.07 11.70 1.91
N ALA A 96 0.13 10.80 0.95
CA ALA A 96 0.98 9.62 1.08
C ALA A 96 2.48 9.91 0.89
N SER A 97 2.88 11.15 0.53
CA SER A 97 4.27 11.50 0.19
C SER A 97 5.10 11.82 1.41
N ARG A 98 6.39 11.45 1.37
CA ARG A 98 7.44 11.92 2.31
C ARG A 98 7.60 13.44 2.30
N ASP A 99 7.30 14.12 1.21
CA ASP A 99 7.34 15.58 1.14
C ASP A 99 6.29 16.21 2.09
N ARG A 100 5.19 15.50 2.40
CA ARG A 100 4.16 15.92 3.34
C ARG A 100 4.47 15.55 4.78
N LYS A 101 5.04 14.36 5.00
CA LYS A 101 5.37 13.81 6.31
C LYS A 101 6.69 13.05 6.21
N ALA A 102 7.73 13.59 6.80
CA ALA A 102 9.08 13.01 6.75
C ALA A 102 9.18 11.73 7.59
N GLU A 103 8.50 11.69 8.74
CA GLU A 103 8.50 10.56 9.67
C GLU A 103 7.59 9.44 9.19
N ASP A 104 7.97 8.20 9.50
CA ASP A 104 7.14 7.03 9.22
C ASP A 104 5.77 7.13 9.92
N THR A 105 4.73 6.69 9.22
CA THR A 105 3.44 6.49 9.86
C THR A 105 3.47 5.21 10.70
N VAL A 106 3.11 5.36 11.97
CA VAL A 106 2.87 4.23 12.88
C VAL A 106 1.37 4.13 13.12
N ILE A 107 0.82 2.96 12.87
CA ILE A 107 -0.59 2.64 13.16
C ILE A 107 -0.62 1.81 14.43
N GLU A 108 -1.25 2.36 15.47
CA GLU A 108 -1.39 1.72 16.77
C GLU A 108 -2.82 1.18 16.95
N PHE A 109 -2.92 -0.04 17.46
CA PHE A 109 -4.15 -0.75 17.74
C PHE A 109 -4.47 -0.75 19.23
N SER A 110 -5.75 -0.99 19.58
CA SER A 110 -6.25 -0.94 20.95
C SER A 110 -5.56 -1.91 21.91
N ASN A 111 -5.01 -3.01 21.41
CA ASN A 111 -4.24 -4.00 22.18
C ASN A 111 -2.74 -3.67 22.26
N GLY A 112 -2.30 -2.49 21.83
CA GLY A 112 -0.91 -2.05 21.88
C GLY A 112 -0.03 -2.50 20.68
N VAL A 113 -0.55 -3.28 19.75
CA VAL A 113 0.16 -3.65 18.51
C VAL A 113 0.40 -2.41 17.66
N LYS A 114 1.62 -2.30 17.08
CA LYS A 114 2.02 -1.18 16.23
C LYS A 114 2.57 -1.68 14.90
N ILE A 115 2.17 -1.04 13.80
CA ILE A 115 2.68 -1.31 12.44
C ILE A 115 3.34 -0.06 11.89
N GLY A 116 4.55 -0.20 11.35
CA GLY A 116 5.32 0.89 10.75
C GLY A 116 6.38 1.48 11.67
N GLY A 117 7.19 2.36 11.12
CA GLY A 117 8.34 2.94 11.79
C GLY A 117 9.40 1.91 12.17
N ASN A 118 9.98 2.08 13.34
CA ASN A 118 10.99 1.15 13.86
C ASN A 118 10.41 0.00 14.71
N ASN A 119 9.09 -0.22 14.65
CA ASN A 119 8.48 -1.32 15.37
C ASN A 119 8.85 -2.67 14.76
N LYS A 120 8.75 -3.73 15.58
CA LYS A 120 8.93 -5.10 15.09
C LYS A 120 7.88 -5.39 14.01
N PRO A 121 8.27 -5.98 12.87
CA PRO A 121 7.33 -6.37 11.84
C PRO A 121 6.30 -7.37 12.35
N VAL A 122 5.04 -7.18 11.97
CA VAL A 122 3.89 -7.99 12.38
C VAL A 122 3.63 -9.18 11.46
N ALA A 123 2.89 -10.19 11.95
CA ALA A 123 2.40 -11.30 11.15
C ALA A 123 0.87 -11.34 11.11
N MET A 124 0.31 -11.38 9.89
CA MET A 124 -1.11 -11.52 9.60
C MET A 124 -1.36 -12.90 9.00
N VAL A 125 -2.08 -13.77 9.70
CA VAL A 125 -2.15 -15.19 9.38
C VAL A 125 -3.60 -15.68 9.40
N GLY A 126 -3.94 -16.60 8.51
CA GLY A 126 -5.26 -17.23 8.50
C GLY A 126 -5.69 -17.70 7.10
N PRO A 127 -6.86 -18.30 6.97
CA PRO A 127 -7.30 -18.94 5.74
C PRO A 127 -7.62 -17.91 4.64
N CYS A 128 -7.50 -18.32 3.38
CA CYS A 128 -7.95 -17.50 2.26
C CYS A 128 -9.42 -17.11 2.42
N SER A 129 -10.29 -18.09 2.66
CA SER A 129 -11.71 -17.91 2.99
C SER A 129 -11.99 -18.45 4.38
N VAL A 130 -12.85 -17.77 5.11
CA VAL A 130 -13.47 -18.35 6.30
C VAL A 130 -14.57 -19.31 5.82
N GLU A 131 -14.41 -20.57 6.13
CA GLU A 131 -15.34 -21.62 5.74
C GLU A 131 -16.42 -21.86 6.82
N ASN A 132 -17.40 -22.72 6.54
CA ASN A 132 -18.43 -23.07 7.52
C ASN A 132 -17.89 -24.11 8.53
N ASP A 133 -16.67 -23.91 9.00
CA ASP A 133 -15.97 -24.72 9.99
C ASP A 133 -15.31 -23.80 11.03
N TYR A 134 -16.05 -23.48 12.09
CA TYR A 134 -15.54 -22.65 13.18
C TYR A 134 -14.35 -23.30 13.89
N GLU A 135 -14.42 -24.61 14.16
CA GLU A 135 -13.37 -25.33 14.89
C GLU A 135 -12.05 -25.36 14.09
N GLY A 136 -12.15 -25.50 12.77
CA GLY A 136 -11.00 -25.39 11.87
C GLY A 136 -10.37 -24.00 11.90
N LEU A 137 -11.18 -22.94 11.86
CA LEU A 137 -10.71 -21.56 11.98
C LEU A 137 -10.04 -21.31 13.35
N LEU A 138 -10.66 -21.79 14.45
CA LEU A 138 -10.13 -21.63 15.79
C LEU A 138 -8.78 -22.34 15.96
N LYS A 139 -8.59 -23.55 15.38
CA LYS A 139 -7.27 -24.23 15.37
C LYS A 139 -6.21 -23.38 14.70
N VAL A 140 -6.52 -22.72 13.57
CA VAL A 140 -5.61 -21.82 12.88
C VAL A 140 -5.31 -20.59 13.75
N ALA A 141 -6.32 -19.99 14.37
CA ALA A 141 -6.17 -18.83 15.24
C ALA A 141 -5.30 -19.13 16.47
N MET A 142 -5.53 -20.29 17.12
CA MET A 142 -4.72 -20.73 18.25
C MET A 142 -3.26 -20.98 17.85
N ALA A 143 -3.01 -21.60 16.70
CA ALA A 143 -1.66 -21.77 16.18
C ALA A 143 -1.00 -20.43 15.86
N ALA A 144 -1.73 -19.47 15.30
CA ALA A 144 -1.24 -18.13 15.05
C ALA A 144 -0.84 -17.41 16.35
N LYS A 145 -1.68 -17.47 17.38
CA LYS A 145 -1.39 -16.92 18.71
C LYS A 145 -0.16 -17.56 19.34
N GLU A 146 -0.05 -18.88 19.30
CA GLU A 146 1.10 -19.64 19.82
C GLU A 146 2.41 -19.20 19.15
N MET A 147 2.37 -18.91 17.86
CA MET A 147 3.54 -18.43 17.10
C MET A 147 3.79 -16.93 17.24
N GLY A 148 3.03 -16.21 18.07
CA GLY A 148 3.20 -14.79 18.35
C GLY A 148 2.75 -13.89 17.21
N CYS A 149 1.81 -14.34 16.38
CA CYS A 149 1.17 -13.48 15.38
C CYS A 149 0.19 -12.51 16.06
N GLU A 150 -0.03 -11.38 15.43
CA GLU A 150 -0.87 -10.31 15.97
C GLU A 150 -2.25 -10.27 15.31
N PHE A 151 -2.40 -10.83 14.11
CA PHE A 151 -3.63 -10.72 13.31
C PHE A 151 -4.10 -12.09 12.80
N LEU A 152 -5.42 -12.29 12.91
CA LEU A 152 -6.15 -13.36 12.23
C LEU A 152 -6.80 -12.78 10.98
N ARG A 153 -6.38 -13.26 9.79
CA ARG A 153 -7.00 -12.86 8.53
C ARG A 153 -7.92 -13.95 7.99
N GLY A 154 -8.98 -13.55 7.33
CA GLY A 154 -9.87 -14.47 6.62
C GLY A 154 -10.85 -13.73 5.73
N GLY A 155 -11.09 -14.21 4.50
CA GLY A 155 -12.08 -13.61 3.61
C GLY A 155 -13.48 -14.06 3.94
N ALA A 156 -14.36 -13.14 4.29
CA ALA A 156 -15.79 -13.40 4.46
C ALA A 156 -16.52 -13.42 3.11
N PHE A 157 -16.06 -12.59 2.20
CA PHE A 157 -16.53 -12.48 0.82
C PHE A 157 -15.39 -12.83 -0.15
N LYS A 158 -15.72 -13.37 -1.33
CA LYS A 158 -14.73 -13.81 -2.31
C LYS A 158 -14.99 -13.25 -3.70
N PRO A 159 -14.06 -12.47 -4.29
CA PRO A 159 -14.15 -12.05 -5.67
C PRO A 159 -13.84 -13.23 -6.58
N ARG A 160 -14.82 -13.72 -7.30
CA ARG A 160 -14.67 -14.83 -8.23
C ARG A 160 -14.94 -14.39 -9.66
N THR A 161 -14.17 -14.94 -10.60
CA THR A 161 -14.40 -14.72 -12.03
C THR A 161 -15.66 -15.45 -12.48
N SER A 162 -15.89 -16.66 -11.93
CA SER A 162 -17.09 -17.45 -12.20
C SER A 162 -18.13 -17.23 -11.10
N PRO A 163 -19.41 -16.98 -11.46
CA PRO A 163 -20.50 -16.85 -10.48
C PRO A 163 -20.84 -18.20 -9.80
N TYR A 164 -20.34 -19.32 -10.34
CA TYR A 164 -20.55 -20.66 -9.80
C TYR A 164 -19.52 -21.04 -8.72
N ASP A 165 -18.43 -20.29 -8.63
CA ASP A 165 -17.42 -20.53 -7.61
C ASP A 165 -17.92 -20.07 -6.22
N PHE A 166 -17.30 -20.59 -5.17
CA PHE A 166 -17.61 -20.22 -3.79
C PHE A 166 -17.45 -18.71 -3.56
N GLN A 167 -18.55 -18.04 -3.14
CA GLN A 167 -18.60 -16.57 -2.98
C GLN A 167 -18.28 -16.09 -1.56
N GLY A 168 -18.06 -17.00 -0.59
CA GLY A 168 -17.91 -16.68 0.82
C GLY A 168 -19.20 -16.92 1.61
N TYR A 169 -19.09 -16.91 2.95
CA TYR A 169 -20.22 -17.08 3.88
C TYR A 169 -20.72 -15.74 4.45
N GLY A 170 -20.23 -14.61 3.96
CA GLY A 170 -20.73 -13.29 4.35
C GLY A 170 -20.65 -13.03 5.84
N GLU A 171 -21.73 -12.52 6.42
CA GLU A 171 -21.80 -12.15 7.84
C GLU A 171 -21.45 -13.32 8.79
N LYS A 172 -21.86 -14.54 8.47
CA LYS A 172 -21.51 -15.72 9.30
C LYS A 172 -20.00 -15.89 9.42
N ALA A 173 -19.26 -15.66 8.35
CA ALA A 173 -17.80 -15.71 8.37
C ALA A 173 -17.20 -14.59 9.21
N LEU A 174 -17.79 -13.39 9.20
CA LEU A 174 -17.40 -12.26 10.05
C LEU A 174 -17.62 -12.60 11.54
N GLN A 175 -18.77 -13.21 11.88
CA GLN A 175 -19.07 -13.67 13.24
C GLN A 175 -18.04 -14.70 13.72
N TYR A 176 -17.63 -15.64 12.86
CA TYR A 176 -16.59 -16.61 13.19
C TYR A 176 -15.23 -15.96 13.44
N LEU A 177 -14.83 -14.99 12.60
CA LEU A 177 -13.60 -14.24 12.81
C LEU A 177 -13.64 -13.48 14.14
N LYS A 178 -14.73 -12.78 14.42
CA LYS A 178 -14.90 -12.03 15.67
C LYS A 178 -14.84 -12.95 16.89
N ARG A 179 -15.55 -14.07 16.88
CA ARG A 179 -15.51 -15.04 17.96
C ARG A 179 -14.11 -15.62 18.18
N ALA A 180 -13.40 -15.99 17.10
CA ALA A 180 -12.03 -16.48 17.21
C ALA A 180 -11.06 -15.40 17.72
N SER A 181 -11.28 -14.13 17.35
CA SER A 181 -10.58 -12.98 17.90
C SER A 181 -10.79 -12.83 19.41
N ASP A 182 -12.04 -12.91 19.87
CA ASP A 182 -12.38 -12.79 21.30
C ASP A 182 -11.74 -13.91 22.14
N GLU A 183 -11.65 -15.14 21.60
CA GLU A 183 -11.02 -16.28 22.27
C GLU A 183 -9.48 -16.21 22.26
N THR A 184 -8.88 -15.58 21.25
CA THR A 184 -7.42 -15.58 21.08
C THR A 184 -6.75 -14.24 21.39
N GLY A 185 -7.47 -13.13 21.31
CA GLY A 185 -6.94 -11.77 21.40
C GLY A 185 -6.25 -11.30 20.12
N LEU A 186 -6.36 -12.04 19.02
CA LEU A 186 -5.85 -11.63 17.70
C LEU A 186 -6.76 -10.57 17.09
N LEU A 187 -6.18 -9.57 16.43
CA LEU A 187 -6.92 -8.58 15.65
C LEU A 187 -7.42 -9.19 14.34
N THR A 188 -8.63 -8.80 13.92
CA THR A 188 -9.26 -9.37 12.72
C THR A 188 -8.94 -8.57 11.44
N VAL A 189 -8.71 -9.29 10.34
CA VAL A 189 -8.55 -8.73 9.00
C VAL A 189 -9.47 -9.44 8.02
N SER A 190 -10.31 -8.69 7.30
CA SER A 190 -11.14 -9.26 6.22
C SER A 190 -11.26 -8.33 5.03
N GLU A 191 -11.40 -8.93 3.83
CA GLU A 191 -11.56 -8.18 2.58
C GLU A 191 -12.98 -7.64 2.45
N ILE A 192 -13.09 -6.33 2.20
CA ILE A 192 -14.33 -5.68 1.79
C ILE A 192 -14.39 -5.60 0.27
N MET A 193 -15.54 -5.98 -0.32
CA MET A 193 -15.75 -6.02 -1.75
C MET A 193 -16.64 -4.90 -2.26
N ASP A 194 -17.63 -4.53 -1.47
CA ASP A 194 -18.59 -3.47 -1.79
C ASP A 194 -18.77 -2.50 -0.62
N ALA A 195 -19.05 -1.25 -0.93
CA ALA A 195 -19.25 -0.21 0.08
C ALA A 195 -20.54 -0.43 0.91
N SER A 196 -21.51 -1.17 0.38
CA SER A 196 -22.74 -1.55 1.12
C SER A 196 -22.48 -2.48 2.29
N ASP A 197 -21.38 -3.27 2.24
CA ASP A 197 -20.99 -4.19 3.32
C ASP A 197 -20.29 -3.45 4.48
N LEU A 198 -19.85 -2.20 4.27
CA LEU A 198 -19.05 -1.46 5.23
C LEU A 198 -19.71 -1.32 6.61
N PRO A 199 -21.00 -0.94 6.75
CA PRO A 199 -21.61 -0.81 8.07
C PRO A 199 -21.54 -2.10 8.88
N MET A 200 -21.90 -3.24 8.26
CA MET A 200 -21.85 -4.55 8.89
C MET A 200 -20.40 -4.94 9.26
N MET A 201 -19.44 -4.77 8.36
CA MET A 201 -18.05 -5.16 8.62
C MET A 201 -17.40 -4.36 9.75
N LEU A 202 -17.80 -3.12 9.98
CA LEU A 202 -17.25 -2.29 11.04
C LEU A 202 -17.54 -2.85 12.46
N ASP A 203 -18.58 -3.67 12.61
CA ASP A 203 -18.92 -4.28 13.90
C ASP A 203 -18.03 -5.51 14.24
N TYR A 204 -17.48 -6.17 13.21
CA TYR A 204 -16.76 -7.44 13.39
C TYR A 204 -15.25 -7.34 13.17
N ILE A 205 -14.78 -6.39 12.32
CA ILE A 205 -13.43 -6.41 11.76
C ILE A 205 -12.61 -5.22 12.26
N ASP A 206 -11.37 -5.46 12.69
CA ASP A 206 -10.45 -4.43 13.16
C ASP A 206 -9.72 -3.73 12.01
N VAL A 207 -9.40 -4.46 10.93
CA VAL A 207 -8.68 -3.95 9.76
C VAL A 207 -9.40 -4.37 8.48
N LEU A 208 -9.85 -3.40 7.71
CA LEU A 208 -10.45 -3.63 6.40
C LEU A 208 -9.35 -3.89 5.36
N GLN A 209 -9.53 -4.88 4.49
CA GLN A 209 -8.61 -5.13 3.38
C GLN A 209 -9.27 -4.78 2.05
N ILE A 210 -8.60 -3.98 1.22
CA ILE A 210 -8.93 -3.77 -0.19
C ILE A 210 -8.11 -4.75 -1.02
N GLY A 211 -8.78 -5.66 -1.71
CA GLY A 211 -8.15 -6.64 -2.58
C GLY A 211 -7.52 -6.01 -3.83
N ALA A 212 -6.56 -6.70 -4.44
CA ALA A 212 -5.84 -6.23 -5.62
C ALA A 212 -6.75 -5.90 -6.82
N ARG A 213 -7.91 -6.58 -6.96
CA ARG A 213 -8.89 -6.30 -8.01
C ARG A 213 -9.64 -4.98 -7.79
N ASN A 214 -9.72 -4.52 -6.54
CA ASN A 214 -10.44 -3.31 -6.12
C ASN A 214 -9.52 -2.09 -5.92
N VAL A 215 -8.22 -2.17 -6.25
CA VAL A 215 -7.28 -1.04 -6.10
C VAL A 215 -7.69 0.19 -6.90
N GLN A 216 -8.46 0.03 -7.99
CA GLN A 216 -9.00 1.12 -8.82
C GLN A 216 -10.50 1.34 -8.60
N ASN A 217 -11.13 0.67 -7.65
CA ASN A 217 -12.50 0.94 -7.26
C ASN A 217 -12.55 2.19 -6.36
N PHE A 218 -12.41 3.37 -6.99
CA PHE A 218 -12.30 4.64 -6.27
C PHE A 218 -13.51 4.95 -5.37
N LYS A 219 -14.70 4.44 -5.70
CA LYS A 219 -15.88 4.59 -4.83
C LYS A 219 -15.73 3.80 -3.54
N LEU A 220 -15.23 2.57 -3.62
CA LEU A 220 -14.94 1.76 -2.45
C LEU A 220 -13.79 2.36 -1.62
N LEU A 221 -12.70 2.82 -2.27
CA LEU A 221 -11.59 3.51 -1.60
C LEU A 221 -12.07 4.75 -0.82
N GLN A 222 -12.95 5.56 -1.43
CA GLN A 222 -13.55 6.71 -0.79
C GLN A 222 -14.48 6.32 0.39
N ALA A 223 -15.22 5.23 0.28
CA ALA A 223 -16.10 4.75 1.34
C ALA A 223 -15.29 4.31 2.58
N VAL A 224 -14.26 3.45 2.40
CA VAL A 224 -13.40 3.02 3.51
C VAL A 224 -12.52 4.16 4.03
N GLY A 225 -12.27 5.19 3.22
CA GLY A 225 -11.56 6.39 3.64
C GLY A 225 -12.35 7.28 4.61
N ARG A 226 -13.67 7.11 4.71
CA ARG A 226 -14.53 7.85 5.67
C ARG A 226 -14.67 7.15 7.02
N CYS A 227 -14.22 5.92 7.15
CA CYS A 227 -14.24 5.21 8.42
C CYS A 227 -12.92 5.40 9.19
N SER A 228 -12.93 5.09 10.49
CA SER A 228 -11.77 5.24 11.37
C SER A 228 -10.89 3.99 11.46
N LYS A 229 -11.33 2.86 10.90
CA LYS A 229 -10.58 1.60 10.95
C LYS A 229 -9.40 1.63 9.99
N PRO A 230 -8.25 1.01 10.37
CA PRO A 230 -7.12 0.84 9.45
C PRO A 230 -7.51 0.07 8.19
N VAL A 231 -6.86 0.40 7.09
CA VAL A 231 -7.11 -0.21 5.77
C VAL A 231 -5.83 -0.79 5.21
N ILE A 232 -5.82 -2.09 4.93
CA ILE A 232 -4.78 -2.72 4.11
C ILE A 232 -5.19 -2.54 2.65
N LEU A 233 -4.33 -1.87 1.88
CA LEU A 233 -4.49 -1.72 0.44
C LEU A 233 -3.53 -2.65 -0.27
N LYS A 234 -4.03 -3.68 -0.97
CA LYS A 234 -3.22 -4.58 -1.78
C LYS A 234 -2.92 -3.98 -3.14
N ARG A 235 -1.66 -4.08 -3.58
CA ARG A 235 -1.22 -3.63 -4.90
C ARG A 235 -1.99 -4.36 -6.01
N GLY A 236 -2.45 -3.61 -7.00
CA GLY A 236 -3.12 -4.18 -8.17
C GLY A 236 -2.16 -4.98 -9.05
N LEU A 237 -2.69 -5.98 -9.74
CA LEU A 237 -1.90 -6.94 -10.54
C LEU A 237 -1.07 -6.31 -11.66
N ALA A 238 -1.48 -5.13 -12.15
CA ALA A 238 -0.79 -4.36 -13.18
C ALA A 238 -0.53 -2.90 -12.74
N SER A 239 -0.65 -2.60 -11.44
CA SER A 239 -0.45 -1.25 -10.93
C SER A 239 1.02 -0.89 -10.84
N THR A 240 1.38 0.25 -11.42
CA THR A 240 2.65 0.91 -11.12
C THR A 240 2.69 1.34 -9.65
N ILE A 241 3.89 1.58 -9.11
CA ILE A 241 4.03 2.10 -7.73
C ILE A 241 3.29 3.43 -7.58
N ARG A 242 3.30 4.29 -8.60
CA ARG A 242 2.61 5.59 -8.61
C ARG A 242 1.09 5.43 -8.52
N GLU A 243 0.50 4.54 -9.31
CA GLU A 243 -0.94 4.25 -9.25
C GLU A 243 -1.35 3.64 -7.91
N PHE A 244 -0.48 2.81 -7.34
CA PHE A 244 -0.71 2.22 -6.03
C PHE A 244 -0.73 3.27 -4.91
N LEU A 245 0.22 4.22 -4.93
CA LEU A 245 0.25 5.34 -3.99
C LEU A 245 -0.90 6.34 -4.21
N LEU A 246 -1.33 6.55 -5.46
CA LEU A 246 -2.54 7.33 -5.77
C LEU A 246 -3.82 6.65 -5.27
N ALA A 247 -3.88 5.32 -5.28
CA ALA A 247 -5.01 4.60 -4.68
C ALA A 247 -5.05 4.80 -3.15
N ALA A 248 -3.88 4.78 -2.47
CA ALA A 248 -3.79 5.14 -1.05
C ALA A 248 -4.22 6.61 -0.80
N GLU A 249 -3.85 7.53 -1.70
CA GLU A 249 -4.25 8.93 -1.64
C GLU A 249 -5.78 9.09 -1.65
N HIS A 250 -6.53 8.29 -2.42
CA HIS A 250 -7.99 8.32 -2.43
C HIS A 250 -8.60 7.97 -1.07
N ILE A 251 -8.00 7.03 -0.33
CA ILE A 251 -8.43 6.70 1.04
C ILE A 251 -8.10 7.86 1.98
N MET A 252 -6.86 8.33 1.95
CA MET A 252 -6.37 9.38 2.85
C MET A 252 -7.09 10.72 2.63
N TYR A 253 -7.46 11.04 1.39
CA TYR A 253 -8.18 12.27 1.06
C TYR A 253 -9.56 12.35 1.71
N GLN A 254 -10.17 11.21 2.07
CA GLN A 254 -11.44 11.18 2.81
C GLN A 254 -11.26 11.30 4.34
N GLY A 255 -10.00 11.36 4.84
CA GLY A 255 -9.69 11.56 6.24
C GLY A 255 -9.03 10.36 6.94
N ASN A 256 -9.03 9.18 6.34
CA ASN A 256 -8.41 8.00 6.95
C ASN A 256 -6.91 7.91 6.59
N SER A 257 -6.06 8.30 7.52
CA SER A 257 -4.59 8.21 7.38
C SER A 257 -4.00 6.85 7.79
N LYS A 258 -4.83 5.92 8.27
CA LYS A 258 -4.39 4.59 8.75
C LYS A 258 -4.36 3.59 7.59
N VAL A 259 -3.50 3.83 6.60
CA VAL A 259 -3.35 2.98 5.41
C VAL A 259 -2.08 2.15 5.53
N ILE A 260 -2.20 0.83 5.34
CA ILE A 260 -1.13 -0.15 5.27
C ILE A 260 -1.06 -0.63 3.83
N LEU A 261 0.07 -0.44 3.19
CA LEU A 261 0.30 -0.95 1.83
C LEU A 261 0.65 -2.44 1.89
N CYS A 262 0.29 -3.20 0.85
CA CYS A 262 0.62 -4.62 0.77
C CYS A 262 1.13 -4.98 -0.63
N GLU A 263 2.43 -5.30 -0.73
CA GLU A 263 3.01 -5.90 -1.94
C GLU A 263 2.59 -7.38 -2.01
N ARG A 264 2.01 -7.79 -3.14
CA ARG A 264 1.47 -9.15 -3.36
C ARG A 264 1.74 -9.71 -4.75
N GLY A 265 2.74 -9.16 -5.42
CA GLY A 265 3.12 -9.52 -6.78
C GLY A 265 2.32 -8.81 -7.87
N ILE A 266 2.97 -8.65 -8.99
CA ILE A 266 2.41 -8.10 -10.23
C ILE A 266 2.43 -9.17 -11.32
N ARG A 267 1.53 -9.06 -12.30
CA ARG A 267 1.51 -9.97 -13.45
C ARG A 267 2.81 -9.87 -14.25
N SER A 268 3.29 -11.03 -14.69
CA SER A 268 4.40 -11.16 -15.61
C SER A 268 3.96 -11.95 -16.84
N PHE A 269 4.75 -11.87 -17.89
CA PHE A 269 4.62 -12.76 -19.06
C PHE A 269 4.98 -14.22 -18.71
N ASP A 270 5.88 -14.42 -17.73
CA ASP A 270 6.21 -15.74 -17.20
C ASP A 270 5.32 -16.05 -15.99
N SER A 271 4.40 -16.99 -16.18
CA SER A 271 3.47 -17.49 -15.17
C SER A 271 3.51 -19.02 -15.02
N ALA A 272 4.53 -19.68 -15.60
CA ALA A 272 4.63 -21.12 -15.61
C ALA A 272 4.91 -21.69 -14.20
N PHE A 273 5.74 -21.02 -13.41
CA PHE A 273 6.21 -21.50 -12.11
C PHE A 273 5.64 -20.74 -10.93
N THR A 274 5.29 -19.47 -11.11
CA THR A 274 4.71 -18.62 -10.07
C THR A 274 3.47 -17.89 -10.59
N ARG A 275 2.51 -17.65 -9.70
CA ARG A 275 1.29 -16.91 -10.06
C ARG A 275 1.58 -15.48 -10.53
N ASN A 276 2.51 -14.81 -9.85
CA ASN A 276 2.95 -13.45 -10.14
C ASN A 276 4.44 -13.32 -9.82
N VAL A 277 5.05 -12.23 -10.26
CA VAL A 277 6.38 -11.82 -9.82
C VAL A 277 6.24 -10.98 -8.55
N MET A 278 6.88 -11.41 -7.45
CA MET A 278 7.01 -10.60 -6.24
C MET A 278 7.96 -9.44 -6.52
N ASP A 279 7.44 -8.22 -6.55
CA ASP A 279 8.24 -7.01 -6.76
C ASP A 279 8.82 -6.51 -5.42
N ILE A 280 9.77 -7.29 -4.90
CA ILE A 280 10.45 -6.97 -3.62
C ILE A 280 11.14 -5.61 -3.69
N ALA A 281 11.64 -5.21 -4.87
CA ALA A 281 12.27 -3.90 -5.07
C ALA A 281 11.29 -2.72 -4.86
N SER A 282 10.00 -2.94 -5.02
CA SER A 282 9.00 -1.89 -4.78
C SER A 282 8.96 -1.43 -3.32
N ILE A 283 9.30 -2.30 -2.36
CA ILE A 283 9.24 -2.00 -0.93
C ILE A 283 10.18 -0.85 -0.56
N PRO A 284 11.51 -0.91 -0.80
CA PRO A 284 12.40 0.21 -0.51
C PRO A 284 12.10 1.45 -1.34
N VAL A 285 11.60 1.28 -2.58
CA VAL A 285 11.14 2.41 -3.41
C VAL A 285 9.97 3.11 -2.75
N ILE A 286 8.94 2.36 -2.32
CA ILE A 286 7.77 2.93 -1.63
C ILE A 286 8.21 3.62 -0.34
N LYS A 287 9.06 3.01 0.47
CA LYS A 287 9.58 3.60 1.71
C LYS A 287 10.41 4.88 1.48
N LYS A 288 11.03 5.03 0.31
CA LYS A 288 11.73 6.26 -0.08
C LYS A 288 10.76 7.42 -0.38
N TYR A 289 9.63 7.14 -1.02
CA TYR A 289 8.70 8.16 -1.51
C TYR A 289 7.45 8.35 -0.63
N SER A 290 7.12 7.37 0.21
CA SER A 290 5.95 7.38 1.09
C SER A 290 6.33 7.09 2.53
N HIS A 291 5.58 7.66 3.46
CA HIS A 291 5.69 7.42 4.89
C HIS A 291 4.79 6.27 5.38
N LEU A 292 3.97 5.68 4.49
CA LEU A 292 3.02 4.63 4.85
C LEU A 292 3.73 3.31 5.13
N PRO A 293 3.28 2.52 6.12
CA PRO A 293 3.78 1.17 6.35
C PRO A 293 3.42 0.25 5.18
N ILE A 294 4.31 -0.71 4.90
CA ILE A 294 4.13 -1.69 3.84
C ILE A 294 4.43 -3.10 4.33
N ILE A 295 3.51 -4.03 4.09
CA ILE A 295 3.67 -5.46 4.35
C ILE A 295 3.83 -6.24 3.05
N VAL A 296 4.28 -7.49 3.14
CA VAL A 296 4.45 -8.40 2.01
C VAL A 296 3.55 -9.63 2.14
N ASP A 297 2.92 -10.03 1.03
CA ASP A 297 2.04 -11.21 0.94
C ASP A 297 2.61 -12.22 -0.05
N PRO A 298 3.50 -13.11 0.38
CA PRO A 298 4.13 -14.12 -0.48
C PRO A 298 3.16 -15.21 -0.92
N SER A 299 2.11 -15.50 -0.14
CA SER A 299 1.11 -16.51 -0.48
C SER A 299 0.38 -16.19 -1.77
N HIS A 300 -0.17 -14.97 -1.89
CA HIS A 300 -0.81 -14.52 -3.12
C HIS A 300 0.18 -14.06 -4.19
N GLY A 301 1.36 -13.64 -3.78
CA GLY A 301 2.42 -13.20 -4.70
C GLY A 301 2.91 -14.36 -5.56
N THR A 302 3.36 -15.42 -4.94
CA THR A 302 3.97 -16.54 -5.63
C THR A 302 2.98 -17.66 -6.01
N GLY A 303 1.96 -17.89 -5.17
CA GLY A 303 1.04 -19.02 -5.30
C GLY A 303 1.68 -20.39 -4.99
N GLN A 304 2.86 -20.39 -4.33
CA GLN A 304 3.67 -21.59 -4.08
C GLN A 304 4.10 -21.67 -2.61
N ARG A 305 3.78 -22.78 -1.93
CA ARG A 305 4.09 -22.99 -0.50
C ARG A 305 5.58 -22.85 -0.20
N TYR A 306 6.46 -23.44 -1.02
CA TYR A 306 7.91 -23.44 -0.81
C TYR A 306 8.57 -22.07 -0.96
N LEU A 307 7.88 -21.10 -1.60
CA LEU A 307 8.37 -19.73 -1.76
C LEU A 307 7.91 -18.79 -0.65
N ILE A 308 7.00 -19.20 0.25
CA ILE A 308 6.46 -18.33 1.30
C ILE A 308 7.58 -17.85 2.23
N GLU A 309 8.38 -18.76 2.77
CA GLU A 309 9.46 -18.42 3.70
C GLU A 309 10.54 -17.53 3.05
N PRO A 310 11.14 -17.90 1.91
CA PRO A 310 12.21 -17.08 1.33
C PRO A 310 11.70 -15.69 0.91
N MET A 311 10.46 -15.56 0.41
CA MET A 311 9.91 -14.27 0.00
C MET A 311 9.47 -13.42 1.20
N ALA A 312 8.96 -14.02 2.26
CA ALA A 312 8.71 -13.32 3.52
C ALA A 312 10.00 -12.71 4.09
N LYS A 313 11.07 -13.52 4.18
CA LYS A 313 12.38 -13.06 4.65
C LYS A 313 12.96 -11.96 3.75
N ALA A 314 12.89 -12.12 2.44
CA ALA A 314 13.35 -11.10 1.50
C ALA A 314 12.59 -9.77 1.70
N GLY A 315 11.25 -9.82 1.85
CA GLY A 315 10.45 -8.63 2.15
C GLY A 315 10.86 -7.93 3.45
N LEU A 316 11.10 -8.70 4.52
CA LEU A 316 11.55 -8.17 5.81
C LEU A 316 12.93 -7.52 5.73
N VAL A 317 13.88 -8.13 5.00
CA VAL A 317 15.24 -7.58 4.81
C VAL A 317 15.18 -6.22 4.14
N VAL A 318 14.37 -6.06 3.10
CA VAL A 318 14.26 -4.80 2.36
C VAL A 318 13.36 -3.77 3.05
N GLY A 319 12.84 -4.09 4.25
CA GLY A 319 12.17 -3.13 5.12
C GLY A 319 10.65 -3.22 5.17
N ALA A 320 10.04 -4.36 4.82
CA ALA A 320 8.61 -4.55 5.07
C ALA A 320 8.30 -4.50 6.57
N ASP A 321 7.14 -3.90 6.91
CA ASP A 321 6.65 -3.73 8.28
C ASP A 321 5.83 -4.94 8.76
N GLY A 322 5.73 -5.98 7.95
CA GLY A 322 5.04 -7.23 8.29
C GLY A 322 4.90 -8.18 7.13
N VAL A 323 4.36 -9.35 7.45
CA VAL A 323 4.07 -10.42 6.49
C VAL A 323 2.62 -10.87 6.59
N MET A 324 2.03 -11.26 5.44
CA MET A 324 0.70 -11.87 5.38
C MET A 324 0.84 -13.28 4.81
N ILE A 325 0.35 -14.30 5.52
CA ILE A 325 0.54 -15.71 5.16
C ILE A 325 -0.80 -16.45 5.22
N GLU A 326 -1.10 -17.22 4.18
CA GLU A 326 -2.27 -18.08 4.16
C GLU A 326 -2.01 -19.42 4.86
N VAL A 327 -2.87 -19.73 5.85
CA VAL A 327 -2.84 -20.96 6.63
C VAL A 327 -4.25 -21.55 6.72
N HIS A 328 -4.37 -22.83 6.51
CA HIS A 328 -5.64 -23.55 6.57
C HIS A 328 -5.48 -24.81 7.42
N ASN A 329 -6.53 -25.22 8.15
CA ASN A 329 -6.52 -26.45 8.95
C ASN A 329 -6.44 -27.71 8.07
N ASP A 330 -7.05 -27.64 6.88
CA ASP A 330 -7.04 -28.72 5.87
C ASP A 330 -6.88 -28.11 4.45
N PRO A 331 -5.66 -27.75 4.02
CA PRO A 331 -5.44 -27.07 2.75
C PRO A 331 -5.86 -27.87 1.51
N GLU A 332 -5.86 -29.19 1.59
CA GLU A 332 -6.18 -30.05 0.44
C GLU A 332 -7.69 -30.03 0.11
N ASN A 333 -8.53 -29.78 1.11
CA ASN A 333 -10.00 -29.68 0.97
C ASN A 333 -10.51 -28.22 1.06
N ALA A 334 -9.62 -27.22 1.06
CA ALA A 334 -9.99 -25.82 1.15
C ALA A 334 -10.83 -25.36 -0.06
N LEU A 335 -11.92 -24.64 0.22
CA LEU A 335 -12.81 -24.07 -0.82
C LEU A 335 -12.15 -22.99 -1.66
N SER A 336 -11.03 -22.43 -1.20
CA SER A 336 -10.27 -21.43 -1.94
C SER A 336 -8.76 -21.51 -1.65
N ASP A 337 -7.95 -21.35 -2.69
CA ASP A 337 -6.49 -21.17 -2.65
C ASP A 337 -5.72 -22.22 -1.80
N GLY A 338 -6.24 -23.46 -1.70
CA GLY A 338 -5.62 -24.54 -0.92
C GLY A 338 -4.19 -24.87 -1.35
N LYS A 339 -3.88 -24.79 -2.65
CA LYS A 339 -2.55 -25.10 -3.18
C LYS A 339 -1.43 -24.23 -2.58
N GLN A 340 -1.71 -22.99 -2.24
CA GLN A 340 -0.73 -22.06 -1.66
C GLN A 340 -0.83 -21.98 -0.13
N SER A 341 -1.94 -22.39 0.48
CA SER A 341 -2.14 -22.33 1.91
C SER A 341 -1.24 -23.34 2.63
N LEU A 342 -0.62 -22.91 3.72
CA LEU A 342 0.15 -23.80 4.59
C LEU A 342 -0.79 -24.61 5.49
N SER A 343 -0.46 -25.86 5.77
CA SER A 343 -1.06 -26.57 6.89
C SER A 343 -0.53 -26.00 8.22
N ILE A 344 -1.24 -26.23 9.32
CA ILE A 344 -0.81 -25.78 10.66
C ILE A 344 0.61 -26.24 11.02
N PRO A 345 1.02 -27.53 10.82
CA PRO A 345 2.39 -27.94 11.09
C PRO A 345 3.44 -27.23 10.22
N MET A 346 3.19 -27.08 8.92
CA MET A 346 4.07 -26.33 8.02
C MET A 346 4.20 -24.87 8.42
N PHE A 347 3.07 -24.24 8.80
CA PHE A 347 3.04 -22.88 9.27
C PHE A 347 3.90 -22.68 10.52
N LYS A 348 3.74 -23.53 11.55
CA LYS A 348 4.52 -23.44 12.79
C LYS A 348 6.02 -23.53 12.52
N ASP A 349 6.45 -24.48 11.70
CA ASP A 349 7.85 -24.66 11.31
C ASP A 349 8.42 -23.44 10.56
N ILE A 350 7.71 -22.95 9.53
CA ILE A 350 8.11 -21.77 8.76
C ILE A 350 8.11 -20.52 9.65
N MET A 351 7.07 -20.33 10.46
CA MET A 351 6.94 -19.13 11.29
C MET A 351 8.01 -19.08 12.39
N ALA A 352 8.41 -20.21 12.97
CA ALA A 352 9.54 -20.27 13.91
C ALA A 352 10.83 -19.74 13.26
N ARG A 353 11.10 -20.12 12.00
CA ARG A 353 12.27 -19.62 11.25
C ARG A 353 12.15 -18.15 10.85
N ILE A 354 10.95 -17.69 10.51
CA ILE A 354 10.70 -16.26 10.23
C ILE A 354 10.87 -15.43 11.50
N ASN A 355 10.34 -15.88 12.64
CA ASN A 355 10.46 -15.19 13.92
C ASN A 355 11.92 -15.07 14.38
N THR A 356 12.69 -16.14 14.29
CA THR A 356 14.13 -16.12 14.60
C THR A 356 14.88 -15.11 13.74
N PHE A 357 14.59 -15.12 12.44
CA PHE A 357 15.18 -14.19 11.47
C PHE A 357 14.75 -12.73 11.77
N ASN A 358 13.48 -12.49 12.03
CA ASN A 358 12.93 -11.17 12.31
C ASN A 358 13.48 -10.57 13.61
N ASN A 359 13.62 -11.37 14.66
CA ASN A 359 14.22 -10.92 15.93
C ASN A 359 15.69 -10.51 15.73
N ARG A 360 16.45 -11.26 14.95
CA ARG A 360 17.85 -10.92 14.63
C ARG A 360 17.93 -9.63 13.81
N LEU A 361 17.12 -9.49 12.78
CA LEU A 361 17.07 -8.30 11.93
C LEU A 361 16.69 -7.05 12.74
N HIS A 362 15.72 -7.16 13.64
CA HIS A 362 15.29 -6.05 14.49
C HIS A 362 16.38 -5.65 15.47
N TYR A 363 17.08 -6.62 16.08
CA TYR A 363 18.22 -6.36 16.95
C TYR A 363 19.36 -5.61 16.22
N GLU A 364 19.73 -6.04 15.02
CA GLU A 364 20.77 -5.39 14.22
C GLU A 364 20.40 -3.93 13.88
N LYS A 365 19.14 -3.66 13.48
CA LYS A 365 18.66 -2.30 13.22
C LYS A 365 18.71 -1.40 14.46
N THR A 366 18.36 -1.94 15.62
CA THR A 366 18.35 -1.19 16.88
C THR A 366 19.77 -0.85 17.34
N CYS A 367 20.71 -1.78 17.23
CA CYS A 367 22.12 -1.56 17.55
C CYS A 367 22.77 -0.53 16.63
N LEU A 368 22.49 -0.57 15.32
CA LEU A 368 23.02 0.40 14.36
C LEU A 368 22.51 1.81 14.64
N SER A 369 21.25 1.96 14.99
CA SER A 369 20.65 3.27 15.31
C SER A 369 21.17 3.85 16.64
N ALA A 370 21.59 3.02 17.59
CA ALA A 370 22.20 3.45 18.85
C ALA A 370 23.65 3.94 18.68
N ASN A 371 24.39 3.41 17.70
CA ASN A 371 25.78 3.77 17.44
C ASN A 371 25.95 5.02 16.54
N VAL A 372 24.86 5.60 16.03
CA VAL A 372 24.85 6.81 15.18
C VAL A 372 24.50 8.08 15.98
N LYS A 373 24.27 7.96 17.28
CA LYS A 373 24.11 9.10 18.19
C LYS A 373 25.41 9.36 18.92
#